data_169d7c822120e9d2ba0c79834ed74539
#
_entry.id   169d7c822120e9d2ba0c79834ed74539
#
_cell.length_a   1.000
_cell.length_b   1.000
_cell.length_c   1.000
_cell.angle_alpha   90.00
_cell.angle_beta   90.00
_cell.angle_gamma   90.00
#
_symmetry.space_group_name_H-M   'P 1'
#
loop_
_entity.id
_entity.type
_entity.pdbx_description
1 polymer ?
#
loop_
_entity_poly.entity_id
_entity_poly.type
_entity_poly.pdbx_seq_one_letter_code
_entity_poly.pdbx_strand_id
1 'polypeptide(L)'
;GHIGFAEAYMDGHWETDDIASVIAWFLLNLNDCGLLEGTGKKPVFVNFMGFINQCLHIFKHNSQSNSKKNISYHYDLSNELFKLFLDETMTYSSAFFKDAQAGLKEAQIAKYDAICRKLDIKATDHILEIGSGWGGFALHAVQNYGCRHTGVTISKEQLDYATELVKAAGLSDKIEFRLLDYRKLDGSKERFDKIVSIEMIEAVGHEYLDAFFNKCDEMLKPDGLLAM
;
A
#
# COMPACT_ATOMS: atom_id res chain seq x y z
N GLY A 1 25.09 -9.03 -5.42
CA GLY A 1 24.30 -8.31 -4.41
C GLY A 1 23.01 -9.07 -4.10
N HIS A 2 22.14 -8.51 -3.22
CA HIS A 2 20.91 -9.20 -2.76
C HIS A 2 19.98 -9.61 -3.90
N ILE A 3 19.82 -8.77 -4.93
CA ILE A 3 19.00 -9.08 -6.10
C ILE A 3 19.58 -10.27 -6.85
N GLY A 4 20.89 -10.26 -7.18
CA GLY A 4 21.52 -11.38 -7.89
C GLY A 4 21.54 -12.69 -7.10
N PHE A 5 21.45 -12.64 -5.77
CA PHE A 5 21.30 -13.83 -4.94
C PHE A 5 19.88 -14.45 -5.10
N ALA A 6 18.86 -13.60 -5.13
CA ALA A 6 17.48 -14.04 -5.37
C ALA A 6 17.29 -14.53 -6.83
N GLU A 7 17.84 -13.81 -7.80
CA GLU A 7 17.83 -14.24 -9.22
C GLU A 7 18.49 -15.62 -9.40
N ALA A 8 19.66 -15.85 -8.77
CA ALA A 8 20.34 -17.12 -8.80
C ALA A 8 19.52 -18.28 -8.20
N TYR A 9 18.70 -18.01 -7.19
CA TYR A 9 17.74 -18.99 -6.65
C TYR A 9 16.64 -19.29 -7.67
N MET A 10 16.05 -18.26 -8.25
CA MET A 10 14.99 -18.42 -9.26
C MET A 10 15.49 -19.14 -10.51
N ASP A 11 16.76 -18.94 -10.89
CA ASP A 11 17.40 -19.59 -12.03
C ASP A 11 17.90 -21.00 -11.68
N GLY A 12 17.73 -21.49 -10.45
CA GLY A 12 18.14 -22.82 -10.02
C GLY A 12 19.65 -22.99 -9.83
N HIS A 13 20.40 -21.89 -9.67
CA HIS A 13 21.84 -21.93 -9.43
C HIS A 13 22.20 -22.37 -8.01
N TRP A 14 21.25 -22.32 -7.08
CA TRP A 14 21.33 -22.89 -5.75
C TRP A 14 19.94 -23.25 -5.25
N GLU A 15 19.85 -24.22 -4.36
CA GLU A 15 18.62 -24.75 -3.80
C GLU A 15 18.75 -24.90 -2.28
N THR A 16 17.61 -24.92 -1.57
CA THR A 16 17.53 -25.17 -0.13
C THR A 16 16.16 -25.69 0.23
N ASP A 17 16.10 -26.55 1.23
CA ASP A 17 14.87 -27.03 1.85
C ASP A 17 14.33 -26.03 2.89
N ASP A 18 15.18 -25.07 3.34
CA ASP A 18 14.84 -24.05 4.34
C ASP A 18 15.46 -22.71 4.00
N ILE A 19 14.72 -21.91 3.23
CA ILE A 19 15.16 -20.58 2.81
C ILE A 19 15.29 -19.61 4.00
N ALA A 20 14.48 -19.81 5.07
CA ALA A 20 14.55 -18.96 6.24
C ALA A 20 15.88 -19.11 6.97
N SER A 21 16.38 -20.33 7.10
CA SER A 21 17.70 -20.61 7.68
C SER A 21 18.84 -20.00 6.84
N VAL A 22 18.73 -20.01 5.52
CA VAL A 22 19.72 -19.36 4.63
C VAL A 22 19.73 -17.85 4.86
N ILE A 23 18.56 -17.21 4.91
CA ILE A 23 18.44 -15.78 5.18
C ILE A 23 18.96 -15.45 6.60
N ALA A 24 18.59 -16.25 7.59
CA ALA A 24 19.06 -16.08 8.97
C ALA A 24 20.58 -16.17 9.06
N TRP A 25 21.20 -17.12 8.33
CA TRP A 25 22.67 -17.25 8.28
C TRP A 25 23.32 -15.96 7.77
N PHE A 26 22.80 -15.36 6.70
CA PHE A 26 23.29 -14.07 6.20
C PHE A 26 23.13 -12.95 7.22
N LEU A 27 21.97 -12.86 7.87
CA LEU A 27 21.68 -11.82 8.87
C LEU A 27 22.60 -11.93 10.09
N LEU A 28 22.85 -13.15 10.58
CA LEU A 28 23.74 -13.40 11.72
C LEU A 28 25.20 -13.10 11.44
N ASN A 29 25.62 -13.18 10.16
CA ASN A 29 27.00 -12.97 9.73
C ASN A 29 27.21 -11.61 9.02
N LEU A 30 26.24 -10.69 9.07
CA LEU A 30 26.35 -9.38 8.42
C LEU A 30 27.58 -8.60 8.87
N ASN A 31 27.91 -8.65 10.17
CA ASN A 31 29.04 -7.91 10.74
C ASN A 31 30.40 -8.53 10.43
N ASP A 32 30.44 -9.82 10.11
CA ASP A 32 31.69 -10.57 9.87
C ASP A 32 32.05 -10.62 8.37
N CYS A 33 31.11 -10.27 7.50
CA CYS A 33 31.28 -10.27 6.05
C CYS A 33 31.23 -8.83 5.49
N GLY A 34 32.36 -8.15 5.45
CA GLY A 34 32.48 -6.78 4.90
C GLY A 34 31.99 -6.61 3.45
N LEU A 35 31.73 -7.70 2.73
CA LEU A 35 31.06 -7.73 1.40
C LEU A 35 29.54 -7.59 1.49
N LEU A 36 28.95 -7.92 2.65
CA LEU A 36 27.51 -7.83 2.91
C LEU A 36 27.14 -6.48 3.52
N GLU A 37 28.07 -5.80 4.19
CA GLU A 37 27.91 -4.43 4.63
C GLU A 37 27.85 -3.50 3.42
N GLY A 38 26.70 -2.89 3.18
CA GLY A 38 26.52 -1.88 2.13
C GLY A 38 27.42 -0.64 2.26
N THR A 39 28.24 -0.54 3.31
CA THR A 39 29.07 0.60 3.70
C THR A 39 30.60 0.34 3.65
N GLY A 40 31.04 -0.89 3.43
CA GLY A 40 32.47 -1.19 3.28
C GLY A 40 33.10 -0.50 2.07
N LYS A 41 34.42 -0.29 2.09
CA LYS A 41 35.20 0.28 0.97
C LYS A 41 34.95 -0.53 -0.31
N LYS A 42 33.93 -0.16 -1.06
CA LYS A 42 33.56 -0.80 -2.33
C LYS A 42 34.67 -0.52 -3.37
N PRO A 43 35.09 -1.51 -4.15
CA PRO A 43 36.00 -1.26 -5.29
C PRO A 43 35.38 -0.21 -6.23
N VAL A 44 36.22 0.61 -6.87
CA VAL A 44 35.79 1.76 -7.71
C VAL A 44 34.75 1.37 -8.74
N PHE A 45 34.80 0.16 -9.26
CA PHE A 45 33.82 -0.38 -10.21
C PHE A 45 32.42 -0.53 -9.60
N VAL A 46 32.33 -0.97 -8.34
CA VAL A 46 31.03 -1.10 -7.64
C VAL A 46 30.43 0.28 -7.33
N ASN A 47 31.28 1.28 -7.04
CA ASN A 47 30.86 2.66 -6.88
C ASN A 47 30.33 3.27 -8.19
N PHE A 48 30.95 2.93 -9.34
CA PHE A 48 30.51 3.37 -10.65
C PHE A 48 29.16 2.76 -11.03
N MET A 49 28.96 1.47 -10.81
CA MET A 49 27.65 0.81 -10.99
C MET A 49 26.59 1.37 -10.02
N GLY A 50 26.97 1.66 -8.77
CA GLY A 50 26.11 2.34 -7.80
C GLY A 50 25.69 3.74 -8.27
N PHE A 51 26.62 4.50 -8.87
CA PHE A 51 26.33 5.81 -9.45
C PHE A 51 25.41 5.71 -10.66
N ILE A 52 25.62 4.75 -11.56
CA ILE A 52 24.71 4.49 -12.69
C ILE A 52 23.31 4.14 -12.18
N ASN A 53 23.20 3.23 -11.20
CA ASN A 53 21.92 2.89 -10.59
C ASN A 53 21.25 4.09 -9.91
N GLN A 54 22.01 4.95 -9.26
CA GLN A 54 21.51 6.18 -8.64
C GLN A 54 21.03 7.17 -9.71
N CYS A 55 21.73 7.31 -10.84
CA CYS A 55 21.28 8.09 -11.98
C CYS A 55 20.00 7.50 -12.59
N LEU A 56 19.91 6.18 -12.75
CA LEU A 56 18.71 5.50 -13.23
C LEU A 56 17.52 5.64 -12.25
N HIS A 57 17.78 5.70 -10.93
CA HIS A 57 16.76 5.98 -9.92
C HIS A 57 16.23 7.41 -10.01
N ILE A 58 17.08 8.40 -10.33
CA ILE A 58 16.65 9.79 -10.53
C ILE A 58 15.66 9.91 -11.69
N PHE A 59 15.76 9.06 -12.72
CA PHE A 59 14.80 9.01 -13.82
C PHE A 59 13.48 8.29 -13.49
N LYS A 60 13.37 7.64 -12.32
CA LYS A 60 12.14 6.98 -11.84
C LYS A 60 11.31 7.88 -10.91
N HIS A 61 11.33 9.21 -11.13
CA HIS A 61 10.47 10.13 -10.38
C HIS A 61 9.00 9.73 -10.43
N ASN A 62 8.29 9.86 -9.30
CA ASN A 62 6.84 9.63 -9.16
C ASN A 62 6.02 10.74 -9.85
N SER A 63 6.37 11.12 -11.08
CA SER A 63 5.53 11.97 -11.90
C SER A 63 4.20 11.27 -12.21
N GLN A 64 3.16 12.02 -12.57
CA GLN A 64 1.84 11.44 -12.89
C GLN A 64 1.89 10.34 -13.96
N SER A 65 2.85 10.41 -14.89
CA SER A 65 3.05 9.39 -15.93
C SER A 65 3.79 8.14 -15.42
N ASN A 66 4.70 8.32 -14.46
CA ASN A 66 5.53 7.25 -13.93
C ASN A 66 4.92 6.54 -12.72
N SER A 67 4.08 7.20 -11.91
CA SER A 67 3.41 6.57 -10.77
C SER A 67 2.55 5.39 -11.21
N LYS A 68 1.80 5.54 -12.30
CA LYS A 68 0.99 4.45 -12.86
C LYS A 68 1.86 3.25 -13.27
N LYS A 69 3.05 3.51 -13.84
CA LYS A 69 3.98 2.49 -14.30
C LYS A 69 4.75 1.84 -13.15
N ASN A 70 5.13 2.61 -12.14
CA ASN A 70 5.85 2.11 -10.97
C ASN A 70 4.94 1.27 -10.06
N ILE A 71 3.67 1.67 -9.90
CA ILE A 71 2.70 0.93 -9.08
C ILE A 71 2.19 -0.30 -9.83
N SER A 72 1.94 -0.23 -11.14
CA SER A 72 1.66 -1.39 -11.97
C SER A 72 2.72 -2.48 -11.76
N TYR A 73 4.01 -2.14 -11.76
CA TYR A 73 5.09 -3.10 -11.57
C TYR A 73 5.11 -3.75 -10.17
N HIS A 74 4.59 -3.09 -9.14
CA HIS A 74 4.49 -3.62 -7.78
C HIS A 74 3.18 -4.38 -7.51
N TYR A 75 2.07 -4.00 -8.15
CA TYR A 75 0.74 -4.57 -7.90
C TYR A 75 0.20 -5.42 -9.06
N ASP A 76 0.90 -5.53 -10.20
CA ASP A 76 0.64 -6.53 -11.25
C ASP A 76 1.14 -7.93 -10.85
N LEU A 77 1.71 -8.08 -9.65
CA LEU A 77 1.80 -9.36 -8.99
C LEU A 77 0.37 -9.84 -8.77
N SER A 78 0.07 -11.07 -9.25
CA SER A 78 -1.31 -11.58 -9.28
C SER A 78 -1.97 -11.58 -7.89
N ASN A 79 -3.29 -11.41 -7.84
CA ASN A 79 -4.04 -11.54 -6.59
C ASN A 79 -3.78 -12.87 -5.88
N GLU A 80 -3.43 -13.94 -6.63
CA GLU A 80 -3.05 -15.24 -6.10
C GLU A 80 -1.80 -15.17 -5.23
N LEU A 81 -0.79 -14.39 -5.63
CA LEU A 81 0.40 -14.20 -4.82
C LEU A 81 0.07 -13.49 -3.51
N PHE A 82 -0.73 -12.42 -3.55
CA PHE A 82 -1.12 -11.69 -2.34
C PHE A 82 -1.94 -12.56 -1.39
N LYS A 83 -2.80 -13.43 -1.89
CA LYS A 83 -3.56 -14.41 -1.07
C LYS A 83 -2.70 -15.42 -0.33
N LEU A 84 -1.45 -15.63 -0.72
CA LEU A 84 -0.55 -16.56 -0.04
C LEU A 84 -0.09 -16.04 1.34
N PHE A 85 -0.04 -14.73 1.54
CA PHE A 85 0.50 -14.14 2.76
C PHE A 85 -0.39 -13.08 3.42
N LEU A 86 -1.38 -12.53 2.71
CA LEU A 86 -2.37 -11.64 3.30
C LEU A 86 -3.49 -12.45 3.96
N ASP A 87 -4.20 -11.80 4.88
CA ASP A 87 -5.41 -12.33 5.47
C ASP A 87 -6.62 -12.25 4.50
N GLU A 88 -7.74 -12.80 4.91
CA GLU A 88 -8.96 -12.84 4.09
C GLU A 88 -9.50 -11.46 3.69
N THR A 89 -9.13 -10.38 4.40
CA THR A 89 -9.52 -9.01 4.06
C THR A 89 -8.67 -8.42 2.95
N MET A 90 -7.65 -9.14 2.49
CA MET A 90 -6.67 -8.69 1.50
C MET A 90 -6.03 -7.35 1.90
N THR A 91 -5.69 -7.19 3.18
CA THR A 91 -5.13 -5.94 3.70
C THR A 91 -3.62 -5.94 3.59
N TYR A 92 -3.08 -5.14 2.67
CA TYR A 92 -1.63 -4.97 2.49
C TYR A 92 -1.13 -3.74 3.23
N SER A 93 -1.22 -3.83 4.55
CA SER A 93 -0.70 -2.82 5.50
C SER A 93 -0.56 -3.44 6.88
N SER A 94 0.15 -2.78 7.81
CA SER A 94 0.36 -3.28 9.17
C SER A 94 -0.98 -3.50 9.89
N ALA A 95 -1.02 -4.47 10.79
CA ALA A 95 -2.20 -4.79 11.58
C ALA A 95 -2.09 -4.22 13.00
N PHE A 96 -3.23 -3.99 13.65
CA PHE A 96 -3.29 -3.53 15.03
C PHE A 96 -3.66 -4.68 15.97
N PHE A 97 -2.65 -5.34 16.51
CA PHE A 97 -2.83 -6.42 17.46
C PHE A 97 -3.17 -5.87 18.85
N LYS A 98 -4.43 -6.00 19.26
CA LYS A 98 -4.88 -5.68 20.62
C LYS A 98 -4.47 -6.74 21.63
N ASP A 99 -4.33 -7.98 21.15
CA ASP A 99 -3.89 -9.15 21.88
C ASP A 99 -2.84 -9.88 21.03
N ALA A 100 -1.74 -10.30 21.68
CA ALA A 100 -0.68 -11.06 21.03
C ALA A 100 -1.12 -12.42 20.47
N GLN A 101 -2.27 -12.94 20.92
CA GLN A 101 -2.86 -14.19 20.45
C GLN A 101 -3.88 -13.99 19.32
N ALA A 102 -4.23 -12.73 18.98
CA ALA A 102 -5.17 -12.45 17.91
C ALA A 102 -4.62 -12.90 16.55
N GLY A 103 -5.49 -13.44 15.69
CA GLY A 103 -5.16 -13.73 14.30
C GLY A 103 -4.96 -12.45 13.47
N LEU A 104 -4.31 -12.58 12.31
CA LEU A 104 -4.04 -11.43 11.45
C LEU A 104 -5.33 -10.72 11.00
N LYS A 105 -6.36 -11.48 10.64
CA LYS A 105 -7.68 -10.92 10.26
C LYS A 105 -8.30 -10.08 11.36
N GLU A 106 -8.31 -10.58 12.60
CA GLU A 106 -8.84 -9.84 13.74
C GLU A 106 -8.06 -8.56 13.99
N ALA A 107 -6.73 -8.61 13.84
CA ALA A 107 -5.87 -7.45 14.00
C ALA A 107 -6.08 -6.42 12.88
N GLN A 108 -6.34 -6.84 11.64
CA GLN A 108 -6.70 -5.94 10.53
C GLN A 108 -8.08 -5.28 10.75
N ILE A 109 -9.06 -6.06 11.16
CA ILE A 109 -10.39 -5.53 11.52
C ILE A 109 -10.29 -4.55 12.70
N ALA A 110 -9.45 -4.85 13.69
CA ALA A 110 -9.23 -3.95 14.83
C ALA A 110 -8.61 -2.61 14.41
N LYS A 111 -7.72 -2.61 13.42
CA LYS A 111 -7.19 -1.38 12.80
C LYS A 111 -8.29 -0.57 12.12
N TYR A 112 -9.09 -1.20 11.27
CA TYR A 112 -10.18 -0.53 10.57
C TYR A 112 -11.17 0.10 11.54
N ASP A 113 -11.56 -0.64 12.55
CA ASP A 113 -12.47 -0.18 13.59
C ASP A 113 -11.86 0.99 14.42
N ALA A 114 -10.56 0.95 14.70
CA ALA A 114 -9.87 2.05 15.38
C ALA A 114 -9.86 3.34 14.53
N ILE A 115 -9.65 3.24 13.21
CA ILE A 115 -9.73 4.37 12.28
C ILE A 115 -11.16 4.93 12.25
N CYS A 116 -12.15 4.07 12.07
CA CYS A 116 -13.56 4.47 12.03
C CYS A 116 -13.97 5.22 13.30
N ARG A 117 -13.58 4.72 14.47
CA ARG A 117 -13.89 5.38 15.75
C ARG A 117 -13.15 6.70 15.94
N LYS A 118 -11.85 6.79 15.56
CA LYS A 118 -11.08 8.04 15.64
C LYS A 118 -11.65 9.14 14.75
N LEU A 119 -12.18 8.77 13.59
CA LEU A 119 -12.86 9.68 12.67
C LEU A 119 -14.30 9.99 13.09
N ASP A 120 -14.83 9.30 14.09
CA ASP A 120 -16.23 9.38 14.51
C ASP A 120 -17.21 9.23 13.34
N ILE A 121 -17.02 8.18 12.54
CA ILE A 121 -17.79 7.94 11.32
C ILE A 121 -19.27 7.75 11.64
N LYS A 122 -20.12 8.47 10.91
CA LYS A 122 -21.57 8.41 10.99
C LYS A 122 -22.16 7.79 9.73
N ALA A 123 -23.38 7.27 9.83
CA ALA A 123 -24.12 6.71 8.69
C ALA A 123 -24.42 7.76 7.59
N THR A 124 -24.40 9.04 7.93
CA THR A 124 -24.59 10.15 7.01
C THR A 124 -23.32 10.57 6.27
N ASP A 125 -22.15 10.12 6.72
CA ASP A 125 -20.87 10.54 6.17
C ASP A 125 -20.62 9.92 4.80
N HIS A 126 -19.92 10.66 3.95
CA HIS A 126 -19.32 10.18 2.73
C HIS A 126 -17.80 10.19 2.87
N ILE A 127 -17.19 9.03 2.81
CA ILE A 127 -15.75 8.82 3.00
C ILE A 127 -15.04 8.75 1.65
N LEU A 128 -13.92 9.43 1.51
CA LEU A 128 -12.94 9.19 0.46
C LEU A 128 -11.80 8.32 1.00
N GLU A 129 -11.48 7.22 0.35
CA GLU A 129 -10.28 6.44 0.62
C GLU A 129 -9.28 6.60 -0.50
N ILE A 130 -8.09 7.16 -0.18
CA ILE A 130 -7.00 7.33 -1.13
C ILE A 130 -6.05 6.14 -0.99
N GLY A 131 -5.99 5.29 -2.01
CA GLY A 131 -5.29 4.01 -1.95
C GLY A 131 -6.18 2.91 -1.36
N SER A 132 -7.34 2.66 -1.97
CA SER A 132 -8.35 1.75 -1.45
C SER A 132 -7.98 0.26 -1.47
N GLY A 133 -6.83 -0.11 -2.03
CA GLY A 133 -6.40 -1.50 -2.08
C GLY A 133 -7.48 -2.41 -2.66
N TRP A 134 -7.69 -3.56 -2.05
CA TRP A 134 -8.71 -4.54 -2.43
C TRP A 134 -10.07 -4.31 -1.78
N GLY A 135 -10.29 -3.15 -1.12
CA GLY A 135 -11.60 -2.74 -0.62
C GLY A 135 -11.95 -3.21 0.80
N GLY A 136 -11.01 -3.76 1.54
CA GLY A 136 -11.25 -4.29 2.90
C GLY A 136 -11.74 -3.23 3.88
N PHE A 137 -11.12 -2.03 3.91
CA PHE A 137 -11.58 -0.93 4.75
C PHE A 137 -12.97 -0.42 4.35
N ALA A 138 -13.21 -0.24 3.04
CA ALA A 138 -14.50 0.21 2.53
C ALA A 138 -15.63 -0.72 2.96
N LEU A 139 -15.43 -2.04 2.80
CA LEU A 139 -16.42 -3.03 3.20
C LEU A 139 -16.69 -2.95 4.71
N HIS A 140 -15.63 -2.91 5.54
CA HIS A 140 -15.75 -2.81 7.00
C HIS A 140 -16.50 -1.53 7.42
N ALA A 141 -16.12 -0.38 6.89
CA ALA A 141 -16.71 0.91 7.25
C ALA A 141 -18.20 0.96 6.92
N VAL A 142 -18.58 0.53 5.71
CA VAL A 142 -19.97 0.60 5.27
C VAL A 142 -20.84 -0.43 5.99
N GLN A 143 -20.36 -1.65 6.21
CA GLN A 143 -21.11 -2.69 6.93
C GLN A 143 -21.38 -2.32 8.39
N ASN A 144 -20.39 -1.75 9.07
CA ASN A 144 -20.48 -1.53 10.52
C ASN A 144 -20.96 -0.12 10.90
N TYR A 145 -20.72 0.88 10.04
CA TYR A 145 -21.08 2.28 10.33
C TYR A 145 -22.15 2.85 9.40
N GLY A 146 -22.49 2.15 8.30
CA GLY A 146 -23.58 2.51 7.40
C GLY A 146 -23.31 3.70 6.48
N CYS A 147 -22.10 4.26 6.48
CA CYS A 147 -21.67 5.40 5.69
C CYS A 147 -21.69 5.13 4.19
N ARG A 148 -21.44 6.17 3.37
CA ARG A 148 -21.10 6.04 1.95
C ARG A 148 -19.59 6.08 1.79
N HIS A 149 -19.09 5.39 0.77
CA HIS A 149 -17.65 5.29 0.53
C HIS A 149 -17.31 5.44 -0.95
N THR A 150 -16.28 6.23 -1.23
CA THR A 150 -15.64 6.32 -2.55
C THR A 150 -14.16 5.99 -2.38
N GLY A 151 -13.69 4.91 -3.00
CA GLY A 151 -12.28 4.52 -3.00
C GLY A 151 -11.61 4.88 -4.33
N VAL A 152 -10.35 5.37 -4.27
CA VAL A 152 -9.55 5.55 -5.48
C VAL A 152 -8.31 4.69 -5.43
N THR A 153 -8.01 4.03 -6.54
CA THR A 153 -6.80 3.25 -6.76
C THR A 153 -6.30 3.47 -8.18
N ILE A 154 -5.02 3.22 -8.42
CA ILE A 154 -4.42 3.23 -9.76
C ILE A 154 -4.08 1.83 -10.27
N SER A 155 -4.38 0.79 -9.49
CA SER A 155 -4.29 -0.63 -9.88
C SER A 155 -5.63 -1.14 -10.38
N LYS A 156 -5.63 -1.68 -11.60
CA LYS A 156 -6.84 -2.27 -12.19
C LYS A 156 -7.23 -3.58 -11.49
N GLU A 157 -6.25 -4.38 -11.08
CA GLU A 157 -6.45 -5.64 -10.36
C GLU A 157 -7.14 -5.41 -9.01
N GLN A 158 -6.70 -4.39 -8.28
CA GLN A 158 -7.34 -3.98 -7.02
C GLN A 158 -8.77 -3.49 -7.26
N LEU A 159 -8.98 -2.64 -8.27
CA LEU A 159 -10.31 -2.13 -8.63
C LEU A 159 -11.28 -3.27 -8.94
N ASP A 160 -10.87 -4.19 -9.82
CA ASP A 160 -11.72 -5.28 -10.27
C ASP A 160 -12.09 -6.19 -9.08
N TYR A 161 -11.10 -6.55 -8.26
CA TYR A 161 -11.34 -7.35 -7.06
C TYR A 161 -12.27 -6.66 -6.05
N ALA A 162 -11.99 -5.40 -5.72
CA ALA A 162 -12.79 -4.62 -4.76
C ALA A 162 -14.24 -4.44 -5.25
N THR A 163 -14.43 -4.24 -6.56
CA THR A 163 -15.76 -4.10 -7.16
C THR A 163 -16.56 -5.39 -7.03
N GLU A 164 -15.97 -6.55 -7.34
CA GLU A 164 -16.65 -7.83 -7.18
C GLU A 164 -16.91 -8.17 -5.71
N LEU A 165 -15.98 -7.85 -4.80
CA LEU A 165 -16.16 -8.01 -3.36
C LEU A 165 -17.41 -7.25 -2.85
N VAL A 166 -17.53 -5.99 -3.22
CA VAL A 166 -18.65 -5.11 -2.81
C VAL A 166 -19.96 -5.57 -3.44
N LYS A 167 -19.95 -6.00 -4.69
CA LYS A 167 -21.11 -6.58 -5.38
C LYS A 167 -21.59 -7.86 -4.70
N ALA A 168 -20.67 -8.76 -4.34
CA ALA A 168 -21.00 -9.99 -3.61
C ALA A 168 -21.59 -9.70 -2.22
N ALA A 169 -21.19 -8.59 -1.58
CA ALA A 169 -21.73 -8.12 -0.32
C ALA A 169 -23.08 -7.37 -0.43
N GLY A 170 -23.55 -7.08 -1.65
CA GLY A 170 -24.79 -6.31 -1.88
C GLY A 170 -24.70 -4.84 -1.50
N LEU A 171 -23.50 -4.23 -1.56
CA LEU A 171 -23.25 -2.86 -1.09
C LEU A 171 -22.87 -1.88 -2.22
N SER A 172 -23.14 -2.23 -3.47
CA SER A 172 -22.78 -1.41 -4.64
C SER A 172 -23.54 -0.07 -4.70
N ASP A 173 -24.59 0.10 -3.93
CA ASP A 173 -25.33 1.36 -3.78
C ASP A 173 -24.65 2.35 -2.83
N LYS A 174 -23.74 1.87 -1.96
CA LYS A 174 -23.06 2.66 -0.94
C LYS A 174 -21.55 2.79 -1.16
N ILE A 175 -20.94 1.87 -1.91
CA ILE A 175 -19.50 1.82 -2.15
C ILE A 175 -19.22 1.93 -3.65
N GLU A 176 -18.40 2.91 -4.02
CA GLU A 176 -17.88 3.10 -5.37
C GLU A 176 -16.36 3.04 -5.37
N PHE A 177 -15.76 2.37 -6.36
CA PHE A 177 -14.32 2.43 -6.61
C PHE A 177 -14.03 3.04 -7.97
N ARG A 178 -12.98 3.86 -8.04
CA ARG A 178 -12.57 4.57 -9.26
C ARG A 178 -11.11 4.28 -9.58
N LEU A 179 -10.82 3.91 -10.84
CA LEU A 179 -9.45 3.82 -11.33
C LEU A 179 -8.92 5.23 -11.62
N LEU A 180 -8.43 5.89 -10.59
CA LEU A 180 -8.09 7.31 -10.65
C LEU A 180 -6.89 7.61 -9.76
N ASP A 181 -5.95 8.38 -10.29
CA ASP A 181 -4.93 9.04 -9.48
C ASP A 181 -5.58 10.14 -8.64
N TYR A 182 -5.39 10.12 -7.31
CA TYR A 182 -5.99 11.07 -6.37
C TYR A 182 -5.72 12.54 -6.72
N ARG A 183 -4.59 12.83 -7.39
CA ARG A 183 -4.25 14.19 -7.86
C ARG A 183 -5.22 14.75 -8.89
N LYS A 184 -6.02 13.89 -9.53
CA LYS A 184 -7.05 14.25 -10.52
C LYS A 184 -8.43 14.42 -9.93
N LEU A 185 -8.60 14.20 -8.63
CA LEU A 185 -9.83 14.52 -7.92
C LEU A 185 -10.10 16.02 -7.98
N ASP A 186 -11.37 16.41 -8.01
CA ASP A 186 -11.80 17.79 -8.18
C ASP A 186 -12.79 18.18 -7.08
N GLY A 187 -12.29 18.93 -6.07
CA GLY A 187 -13.08 19.38 -4.93
C GLY A 187 -14.17 20.40 -5.25
N SER A 188 -14.20 20.93 -6.47
CA SER A 188 -15.32 21.76 -6.93
C SER A 188 -16.56 20.95 -7.29
N LYS A 189 -16.36 19.67 -7.58
CA LYS A 189 -17.44 18.74 -7.99
C LYS A 189 -17.94 17.90 -6.81
N GLU A 190 -17.03 17.50 -5.94
CA GLU A 190 -17.35 16.57 -4.84
C GLU A 190 -16.41 16.84 -3.66
N ARG A 191 -16.98 16.83 -2.44
CA ARG A 191 -16.24 16.91 -1.18
C ARG A 191 -16.74 15.87 -0.20
N PHE A 192 -15.87 15.44 0.69
CA PHE A 192 -16.08 14.33 1.60
C PHE A 192 -16.08 14.76 3.06
N ASP A 193 -16.86 14.06 3.89
CA ASP A 193 -16.90 14.31 5.33
C ASP A 193 -15.63 13.81 6.02
N LYS A 194 -15.08 12.71 5.51
CA LYS A 194 -13.86 12.07 6.02
C LYS A 194 -12.97 11.63 4.87
N ILE A 195 -11.66 11.66 5.10
CA ILE A 195 -10.66 11.05 4.20
C ILE A 195 -9.89 10.00 4.99
N VAL A 196 -9.63 8.87 4.35
CA VAL A 196 -8.78 7.79 4.86
C VAL A 196 -7.70 7.49 3.85
N SER A 197 -6.45 7.29 4.32
CA SER A 197 -5.34 6.86 3.48
C SER A 197 -4.41 5.99 4.34
N ILE A 198 -4.43 4.68 4.11
CA ILE A 198 -3.70 3.70 4.94
C ILE A 198 -2.44 3.27 4.20
N GLU A 199 -1.26 3.58 4.77
CA GLU A 199 0.06 3.19 4.22
C GLU A 199 0.20 3.44 2.70
N MET A 200 -0.24 4.61 2.25
CA MET A 200 -0.07 5.08 0.88
C MET A 200 0.93 6.24 0.79
N ILE A 201 1.12 6.98 1.89
CA ILE A 201 1.97 8.17 1.92
C ILE A 201 3.45 7.82 1.61
N GLU A 202 3.89 6.61 1.95
CA GLU A 202 5.22 6.08 1.65
C GLU A 202 5.49 6.02 0.13
N ALA A 203 4.42 5.83 -0.65
CA ALA A 203 4.49 5.78 -2.10
C ALA A 203 4.35 7.16 -2.78
N VAL A 204 4.02 8.22 -2.03
CA VAL A 204 3.84 9.58 -2.57
C VAL A 204 5.17 10.18 -3.01
N GLY A 205 6.23 9.98 -2.22
CA GLY A 205 7.52 10.63 -2.39
C GLY A 205 7.55 11.99 -1.68
N HIS A 206 8.67 12.27 -1.01
CA HIS A 206 8.83 13.43 -0.12
C HIS A 206 8.52 14.77 -0.81
N GLU A 207 8.92 14.91 -2.07
CA GLU A 207 8.71 16.12 -2.88
C GLU A 207 7.24 16.40 -3.23
N TYR A 208 6.34 15.41 -3.06
CA TYR A 208 4.91 15.52 -3.39
C TYR A 208 4.00 15.56 -2.15
N LEU A 209 4.56 15.56 -0.93
CA LEU A 209 3.77 15.57 0.30
C LEU A 209 2.86 16.79 0.38
N ASP A 210 3.38 18.00 0.06
CA ASP A 210 2.56 19.20 0.03
C ASP A 210 1.39 19.10 -0.94
N ALA A 211 1.63 18.53 -2.12
CA ALA A 211 0.58 18.30 -3.12
C ALA A 211 -0.48 17.31 -2.61
N PHE A 212 -0.06 16.28 -1.86
CA PHE A 212 -0.97 15.32 -1.24
C PHE A 212 -1.86 15.98 -0.18
N PHE A 213 -1.28 16.70 0.77
CA PHE A 213 -2.05 17.36 1.83
C PHE A 213 -2.95 18.47 1.30
N ASN A 214 -2.48 19.28 0.34
CA ASN A 214 -3.30 20.28 -0.34
C ASN A 214 -4.50 19.61 -1.07
N LYS A 215 -4.30 18.45 -1.68
CA LYS A 215 -5.39 17.71 -2.32
C LYS A 215 -6.38 17.17 -1.27
N CYS A 216 -5.89 16.65 -0.13
CA CYS A 216 -6.78 16.23 0.95
C CYS A 216 -7.63 17.40 1.49
N ASP A 217 -7.02 18.58 1.68
CA ASP A 217 -7.74 19.78 2.11
C ASP A 217 -8.81 20.22 1.09
N GLU A 218 -8.45 20.22 -0.21
CA GLU A 218 -9.39 20.52 -1.30
C GLU A 218 -10.61 19.58 -1.29
N MET A 219 -10.38 18.29 -1.00
CA MET A 219 -11.42 17.26 -1.06
C MET A 219 -12.25 17.17 0.23
N LEU A 220 -11.81 17.72 1.34
CA LEU A 220 -12.56 17.75 2.59
C LEU A 220 -13.65 18.83 2.58
N LYS A 221 -14.79 18.53 3.18
CA LYS A 221 -15.77 19.53 3.61
C LYS A 221 -15.19 20.36 4.77
N PRO A 222 -15.75 21.57 5.06
CA PRO A 222 -15.47 22.26 6.32
C PRO A 222 -15.68 21.27 7.48
N ASP A 223 -14.78 21.30 8.47
CA ASP A 223 -14.78 20.40 9.64
C ASP A 223 -14.58 18.91 9.32
N GLY A 224 -14.21 18.56 8.08
CA GLY A 224 -13.83 17.21 7.70
C GLY A 224 -12.53 16.75 8.37
N LEU A 225 -12.36 15.43 8.53
CA LEU A 225 -11.19 14.83 9.18
C LEU A 225 -10.46 13.88 8.23
N LEU A 226 -9.12 13.90 8.32
CA LEU A 226 -8.23 12.97 7.65
C LEU A 226 -7.63 11.99 8.68
N ALA A 227 -7.64 10.69 8.38
CA ALA A 227 -6.85 9.66 9.06
C ALA A 227 -5.86 9.00 8.09
N MET A 228 -4.64 8.78 8.60
CA MET A 228 -3.57 8.07 7.90
C MET A 228 -2.96 7.03 8.82
#